data_1982931429808f73c2c554af74ed354c
#
_entry.id   1982931429808f73c2c554af74ed354c
#
_cell.length_a   1.000
_cell.length_b   1.000
_cell.length_c   1.000
_cell.angle_alpha   90.00
_cell.angle_beta   90.00
_cell.angle_gamma   90.00
#
_symmetry.space_group_name_H-M   'P 1'
#
loop_
_entity.id
_entity.type
_entity.pdbx_description
1 polymer ?
#
loop_
_entity_poly.entity_id
_entity_poly.type
_entity_poly.pdbx_seq_one_letter_code
_entity_poly.pdbx_strand_id
1 'polypeptide(L)'
;MNELTQYKERLHVALTAAKICIFEVDIQKQLYTYFENAEVIFGVSGESILKDVQPYSGLDPEAYRLAVSRYFSHPEDEAVIENAFSDVLAGKSTAYEARMKAGNSGYIWCRIFVTPVMENGVPARMVGVITDISDMKEQTDCLRQAVKLDAFTGLYNKEHTIKLITENLRRESHMKHAPIMLDID
;
A
#
# COMPACT_ATOMS: atom_id res chain seq x y z
N MET A 1 -31.05 8.26 -22.36
CA MET A 1 -29.91 8.23 -21.38
C MET A 1 -28.64 8.45 -22.18
N ASN A 2 -27.78 9.41 -21.81
CA ASN A 2 -26.59 9.77 -22.60
C ASN A 2 -25.55 8.65 -22.49
N GLU A 3 -24.85 8.33 -23.58
CA GLU A 3 -23.79 7.30 -23.65
C GLU A 3 -22.71 7.53 -22.58
N LEU A 4 -22.35 8.78 -22.30
CA LEU A 4 -21.42 9.17 -21.25
C LEU A 4 -21.93 8.77 -19.85
N THR A 5 -23.23 8.90 -19.58
CA THR A 5 -23.82 8.51 -18.28
C THR A 5 -23.73 7.00 -18.10
N GLN A 6 -24.04 6.23 -19.14
CA GLN A 6 -23.92 4.76 -19.10
C GLN A 6 -22.47 4.31 -18.91
N TYR A 7 -21.51 4.99 -19.54
CA TYR A 7 -20.09 4.69 -19.36
C TYR A 7 -19.65 4.92 -17.91
N LYS A 8 -20.01 6.04 -17.32
CA LYS A 8 -19.73 6.36 -15.91
C LYS A 8 -20.32 5.34 -14.95
N GLU A 9 -21.57 4.96 -15.15
CA GLU A 9 -22.23 3.94 -14.34
C GLU A 9 -21.52 2.58 -14.40
N ARG A 10 -21.18 2.12 -15.61
CA ARG A 10 -20.42 0.88 -15.81
C ARG A 10 -19.07 0.90 -15.15
N LEU A 11 -18.34 2.03 -15.31
CA LEU A 11 -17.05 2.23 -14.67
C LEU A 11 -17.17 2.18 -13.13
N HIS A 12 -18.13 2.90 -12.58
CA HIS A 12 -18.36 2.92 -11.13
C HIS A 12 -18.69 1.52 -10.59
N VAL A 13 -19.55 0.76 -11.25
CA VAL A 13 -19.89 -0.62 -10.88
C VAL A 13 -18.63 -1.51 -10.93
N ALA A 14 -17.82 -1.38 -11.97
CA ALA A 14 -16.59 -2.18 -12.11
C ALA A 14 -15.57 -1.85 -11.01
N LEU A 15 -15.36 -0.56 -10.72
CA LEU A 15 -14.44 -0.11 -9.68
C LEU A 15 -14.90 -0.56 -8.29
N THR A 16 -16.20 -0.46 -8.01
CA THR A 16 -16.77 -0.91 -6.73
C THR A 16 -16.64 -2.41 -6.54
N ALA A 17 -16.97 -3.20 -7.57
CA ALA A 17 -16.83 -4.65 -7.53
C ALA A 17 -15.39 -5.12 -7.35
N ALA A 18 -14.44 -4.39 -7.94
CA ALA A 18 -13.00 -4.68 -7.84
C ALA A 18 -12.33 -4.05 -6.60
N LYS A 19 -13.07 -3.30 -5.77
CA LYS A 19 -12.55 -2.53 -4.64
C LYS A 19 -11.39 -1.62 -5.03
N ILE A 20 -11.56 -0.87 -6.12
CA ILE A 20 -10.55 0.03 -6.67
C ILE A 20 -10.97 1.48 -6.43
N CYS A 21 -10.04 2.29 -5.92
CA CYS A 21 -10.13 3.74 -5.88
C CYS A 21 -9.18 4.34 -6.92
N ILE A 22 -9.64 5.37 -7.64
CA ILE A 22 -8.81 6.15 -8.57
C ILE A 22 -8.63 7.55 -7.98
N PHE A 23 -7.42 8.10 -8.11
CA PHE A 23 -7.15 9.49 -7.74
C PHE A 23 -6.34 10.20 -8.81
N GLU A 24 -6.44 11.51 -8.84
CA GLU A 24 -5.64 12.37 -9.70
C GLU A 24 -5.05 13.54 -8.89
N VAL A 25 -3.81 13.90 -9.19
CA VAL A 25 -3.10 15.03 -8.58
C VAL A 25 -2.51 15.91 -9.67
N ASP A 26 -2.74 17.22 -9.58
CA ASP A 26 -2.00 18.24 -10.29
C ASP A 26 -0.65 18.41 -9.59
N ILE A 27 0.43 17.93 -10.21
CA ILE A 27 1.77 17.91 -9.61
C ILE A 27 2.30 19.34 -9.43
N GLN A 28 2.03 20.23 -10.38
CA GLN A 28 2.54 21.60 -10.35
C GLN A 28 1.88 22.43 -9.24
N LYS A 29 0.59 22.18 -9.00
CA LYS A 29 -0.17 22.85 -7.92
C LYS A 29 -0.13 22.11 -6.59
N GLN A 30 0.48 20.94 -6.55
CA GLN A 30 0.44 20.07 -5.36
C GLN A 30 -0.98 19.82 -4.86
N LEU A 31 -1.92 19.57 -5.77
CA LEU A 31 -3.34 19.53 -5.46
C LEU A 31 -3.97 18.22 -5.95
N TYR A 32 -4.59 17.49 -5.04
CA TYR A 32 -5.52 16.42 -5.42
C TYR A 32 -6.73 17.03 -6.10
N THR A 33 -7.05 16.54 -7.29
CA THR A 33 -8.12 17.09 -8.14
C THR A 33 -9.31 16.17 -8.28
N TYR A 34 -9.11 14.87 -8.04
CA TYR A 34 -10.14 13.87 -8.26
C TYR A 34 -9.95 12.65 -7.40
N PHE A 35 -11.07 12.09 -6.93
CA PHE A 35 -11.19 10.75 -6.39
C PHE A 35 -12.46 10.09 -6.94
N GLU A 36 -12.33 8.85 -7.41
CA GLU A 36 -13.46 7.98 -7.73
C GLU A 36 -13.43 6.78 -6.80
N ASN A 37 -14.59 6.46 -6.22
CA ASN A 37 -14.78 5.30 -5.38
C ASN A 37 -13.87 5.28 -4.12
N ALA A 38 -13.61 6.46 -3.54
CA ALA A 38 -12.73 6.62 -2.37
C ALA A 38 -13.25 5.87 -1.14
N GLU A 39 -14.57 5.74 -1.03
CA GLU A 39 -15.26 5.14 0.10
C GLU A 39 -14.83 3.67 0.34
N VAL A 40 -14.50 2.94 -0.72
CA VAL A 40 -14.10 1.52 -0.61
C VAL A 40 -12.75 1.32 0.07
N ILE A 41 -11.88 2.35 0.05
CA ILE A 41 -10.56 2.32 0.67
C ILE A 41 -10.57 3.12 1.98
N PHE A 42 -11.02 4.37 1.92
CA PHE A 42 -10.88 5.33 3.00
C PHE A 42 -12.11 5.41 3.93
N GLY A 43 -13.25 4.84 3.53
CA GLY A 43 -14.50 4.91 4.28
C GLY A 43 -15.12 6.30 4.31
N VAL A 44 -14.62 7.24 3.50
CA VAL A 44 -15.10 8.62 3.37
C VAL A 44 -15.17 9.01 1.91
N SER A 45 -16.01 10.01 1.58
CA SER A 45 -16.18 10.46 0.20
C SER A 45 -14.93 11.15 -0.36
N GLY A 46 -14.72 11.02 -1.66
CA GLY A 46 -13.64 11.71 -2.35
C GLY A 46 -13.70 13.23 -2.16
N GLU A 47 -14.90 13.82 -2.11
CA GLU A 47 -15.07 15.25 -1.84
C GLU A 47 -14.59 15.66 -0.44
N SER A 48 -14.81 14.80 0.56
CA SER A 48 -14.30 15.04 1.92
C SER A 48 -12.78 15.04 1.93
N ILE A 49 -12.16 14.03 1.29
CA ILE A 49 -10.70 13.93 1.17
C ILE A 49 -10.13 15.18 0.49
N LEU A 50 -10.71 15.60 -0.64
CA LEU A 50 -10.24 16.79 -1.38
C LEU A 50 -10.24 18.04 -0.50
N LYS A 51 -11.27 18.23 0.33
CA LYS A 51 -11.34 19.35 1.29
C LYS A 51 -10.26 19.28 2.36
N ASP A 52 -10.00 18.07 2.89
CA ASP A 52 -9.04 17.85 3.96
C ASP A 52 -7.59 18.07 3.50
N VAL A 53 -7.27 17.69 2.27
CA VAL A 53 -5.90 17.79 1.73
C VAL A 53 -5.62 19.10 1.00
N GLN A 54 -6.65 19.85 0.63
CA GLN A 54 -6.49 21.15 -0.07
C GLN A 54 -5.54 22.11 0.65
N PRO A 55 -5.56 22.27 1.98
CA PRO A 55 -4.64 23.18 2.67
C PRO A 55 -3.17 22.85 2.49
N TYR A 56 -2.83 21.58 2.18
CA TYR A 56 -1.45 21.16 2.01
C TYR A 56 -0.81 21.71 0.74
N SER A 57 -1.61 22.08 -0.27
CA SER A 57 -1.11 22.63 -1.55
C SER A 57 -0.30 23.93 -1.38
N GLY A 58 -0.47 24.64 -0.27
CA GLY A 58 0.29 25.84 0.05
C GLY A 58 1.63 25.59 0.75
N LEU A 59 1.98 24.34 1.03
CA LEU A 59 3.25 23.98 1.67
C LEU A 59 4.38 23.93 0.63
N ASP A 60 5.63 24.02 1.09
CA ASP A 60 6.77 23.69 0.23
C ASP A 60 6.71 22.19 -0.21
N PRO A 61 7.39 21.81 -1.31
CA PRO A 61 7.24 20.47 -1.87
C PRO A 61 7.61 19.32 -0.93
N GLU A 62 8.54 19.52 -0.02
CA GLU A 62 8.96 18.49 0.94
C GLU A 62 7.90 18.35 2.05
N ALA A 63 7.50 19.46 2.64
CA ALA A 63 6.43 19.49 3.65
C ALA A 63 5.09 18.96 3.09
N TYR A 64 4.77 19.28 1.83
CA TYR A 64 3.59 18.75 1.14
C TYR A 64 3.62 17.22 1.07
N ARG A 65 4.71 16.63 0.57
CA ARG A 65 4.82 15.17 0.45
C ARG A 65 4.68 14.48 1.79
N LEU A 66 5.31 15.03 2.82
CA LEU A 66 5.24 14.50 4.18
C LEU A 66 3.82 14.59 4.75
N ALA A 67 3.15 15.74 4.62
CA ALA A 67 1.79 15.95 5.11
C ALA A 67 0.80 15.00 4.46
N VAL A 68 0.87 14.85 3.13
CA VAL A 68 0.04 13.95 2.34
C VAL A 68 0.31 12.49 2.69
N SER A 69 1.58 12.08 2.79
CA SER A 69 1.93 10.73 3.20
C SER A 69 1.33 10.38 4.56
N ARG A 70 1.44 11.26 5.54
CA ARG A 70 0.90 11.08 6.89
C ARG A 70 -0.63 11.12 6.96
N TYR A 71 -1.27 11.83 6.05
CA TYR A 71 -2.73 11.85 5.96
C TYR A 71 -3.27 10.50 5.49
N PHE A 72 -2.67 9.93 4.45
CA PHE A 72 -3.18 8.73 3.79
C PHE A 72 -2.63 7.41 4.32
N SER A 73 -1.41 7.38 4.88
CA SER A 73 -0.68 6.14 5.09
C SER A 73 -0.05 6.01 6.48
N HIS A 74 0.44 4.80 6.75
CA HIS A 74 1.15 4.51 7.99
C HIS A 74 2.55 5.17 7.98
N PRO A 75 3.01 5.76 9.11
CA PRO A 75 4.29 6.47 9.18
C PRO A 75 5.52 5.64 8.76
N GLU A 76 5.52 4.33 9.05
CA GLU A 76 6.63 3.45 8.65
C GLU A 76 6.74 3.23 7.14
N ASP A 77 5.71 3.56 6.37
CA ASP A 77 5.70 3.38 4.91
C ASP A 77 6.12 4.66 4.17
N GLU A 78 6.51 5.72 4.90
CA GLU A 78 6.89 7.02 4.36
C GLU A 78 8.01 6.89 3.30
N ALA A 79 9.04 6.09 3.57
CA ALA A 79 10.17 5.93 2.65
C ALA A 79 9.80 5.29 1.31
N VAL A 80 8.90 4.31 1.29
CA VAL A 80 8.44 3.69 0.04
C VAL A 80 7.58 4.64 -0.78
N ILE A 81 6.80 5.48 -0.12
CA ILE A 81 5.97 6.49 -0.76
C ILE A 81 6.84 7.61 -1.35
N GLU A 82 7.85 8.08 -0.64
CA GLU A 82 8.79 9.09 -1.12
C GLU A 82 9.55 8.63 -2.36
N ASN A 83 10.01 7.38 -2.38
CA ASN A 83 10.63 6.78 -3.56
C ASN A 83 9.66 6.76 -4.76
N ALA A 84 8.40 6.40 -4.53
CA ALA A 84 7.38 6.39 -5.57
C ALA A 84 7.11 7.81 -6.13
N PHE A 85 7.04 8.82 -5.26
CA PHE A 85 6.93 10.22 -5.70
C PHE A 85 8.13 10.65 -6.55
N SER A 86 9.35 10.26 -6.15
CA SER A 86 10.57 10.56 -6.90
C SER A 86 10.55 9.94 -8.30
N ASP A 87 10.08 8.70 -8.44
CA ASP A 87 9.91 8.04 -9.75
C ASP A 87 8.90 8.79 -10.62
N VAL A 88 7.76 9.18 -10.06
CA VAL A 88 6.71 9.93 -10.79
C VAL A 88 7.23 11.28 -11.27
N LEU A 89 7.97 12.01 -10.42
CA LEU A 89 8.59 13.29 -10.79
C LEU A 89 9.68 13.11 -11.87
N ALA A 90 10.32 11.93 -11.94
CA ALA A 90 11.23 11.55 -13.01
C ALA A 90 10.51 11.06 -14.28
N GLY A 91 9.17 11.14 -14.36
CA GLY A 91 8.37 10.71 -15.49
C GLY A 91 8.17 9.20 -15.61
N LYS A 92 8.39 8.44 -14.53
CA LYS A 92 8.25 6.98 -14.52
C LYS A 92 6.96 6.57 -13.83
N SER A 93 6.28 5.57 -14.39
CA SER A 93 5.22 4.86 -13.67
C SER A 93 5.82 3.95 -12.61
N THR A 94 5.16 3.86 -11.46
CA THR A 94 5.65 3.05 -10.34
C THR A 94 4.50 2.33 -9.66
N ALA A 95 4.80 1.21 -9.00
CA ALA A 95 3.86 0.47 -8.16
C ALA A 95 4.53 0.16 -6.82
N TYR A 96 3.77 0.34 -5.75
CA TYR A 96 4.24 0.05 -4.40
C TYR A 96 3.10 -0.47 -3.52
N GLU A 97 3.45 -1.04 -2.39
CA GLU A 97 2.51 -1.50 -1.37
C GLU A 97 2.72 -0.69 -0.10
N ALA A 98 1.64 -0.18 0.48
CA ALA A 98 1.66 0.59 1.71
C ALA A 98 0.38 0.34 2.52
N ARG A 99 0.45 0.57 3.81
CA ARG A 99 -0.69 0.57 4.71
C ARG A 99 -1.41 1.92 4.60
N MET A 100 -2.62 1.89 4.04
CA MET A 100 -3.45 3.07 3.87
C MET A 100 -4.46 3.18 5.00
N LYS A 101 -4.77 4.41 5.41
CA LYS A 101 -5.71 4.70 6.48
C LYS A 101 -7.14 4.42 6.02
N ALA A 102 -7.86 3.57 6.71
CA ALA A 102 -9.21 3.14 6.36
C ALA A 102 -10.24 3.71 7.35
N GLY A 103 -10.64 4.95 7.15
CA GLY A 103 -11.60 5.64 8.03
C GLY A 103 -11.20 5.54 9.50
N ASN A 104 -12.12 5.07 10.35
CA ASN A 104 -11.89 4.83 11.79
C ASN A 104 -11.36 3.41 12.09
N SER A 105 -11.16 2.58 11.08
CA SER A 105 -10.85 1.15 11.22
C SER A 105 -9.35 0.84 11.32
N GLY A 106 -8.50 1.86 11.33
CA GLY A 106 -7.05 1.69 11.35
C GLY A 106 -6.43 1.67 9.96
N TYR A 107 -5.56 0.70 9.68
CA TYR A 107 -4.84 0.61 8.41
C TYR A 107 -5.16 -0.70 7.68
N ILE A 108 -5.26 -0.60 6.34
CA ILE A 108 -5.39 -1.73 5.41
C ILE A 108 -4.21 -1.76 4.46
N TRP A 109 -3.81 -2.95 4.01
CA TRP A 109 -2.80 -3.08 3.00
C TRP A 109 -3.35 -2.75 1.62
N CYS A 110 -2.72 -1.80 0.96
CA CYS A 110 -3.07 -1.41 -0.40
C CYS A 110 -1.88 -1.57 -1.34
N ARG A 111 -2.17 -1.90 -2.59
CA ARG A 111 -1.25 -1.73 -3.72
C ARG A 111 -1.65 -0.47 -4.45
N ILE A 112 -0.68 0.40 -4.64
CA ILE A 112 -0.85 1.68 -5.31
C ILE A 112 -0.04 1.64 -6.60
N PHE A 113 -0.68 1.92 -7.74
CA PHE A 113 -0.03 2.13 -9.02
C PHE A 113 -0.22 3.56 -9.43
N VAL A 114 0.85 4.25 -9.80
CA VAL A 114 0.83 5.67 -10.17
C VAL A 114 1.53 5.87 -11.51
N THR A 115 0.89 6.64 -12.39
CA THR A 115 1.41 6.99 -13.70
C THR A 115 1.41 8.50 -13.86
N PRO A 116 2.55 9.12 -14.23
CA PRO A 116 2.60 10.53 -14.60
C PRO A 116 1.95 10.77 -15.97
N VAL A 117 1.23 11.88 -16.09
CA VAL A 117 0.75 12.42 -17.35
C VAL A 117 1.66 13.57 -17.72
N MET A 118 2.36 13.40 -18.86
CA MET A 118 3.37 14.34 -19.32
C MET A 118 2.74 15.46 -20.16
N GLU A 119 3.12 16.70 -19.88
CA GLU A 119 2.79 17.86 -20.71
C GLU A 119 4.09 18.60 -21.05
N ASN A 120 4.36 18.82 -22.33
CA ASN A 120 5.60 19.45 -22.80
C ASN A 120 6.90 18.80 -22.27
N GLY A 121 6.87 17.49 -22.06
CA GLY A 121 8.04 16.71 -21.60
C GLY A 121 8.29 16.75 -20.09
N VAL A 122 7.40 17.36 -19.31
CA VAL A 122 7.45 17.37 -17.83
C VAL A 122 6.19 16.73 -17.24
N PRO A 123 6.28 16.07 -16.05
CA PRO A 123 5.11 15.55 -15.36
C PRO A 123 4.20 16.71 -14.90
N ALA A 124 3.01 16.81 -15.48
CA ALA A 124 2.03 17.84 -15.11
C ALA A 124 1.02 17.32 -14.10
N ARG A 125 0.56 16.08 -14.31
CA ARG A 125 -0.42 15.41 -13.44
C ARG A 125 0.04 13.99 -13.18
N MET A 126 -0.50 13.37 -12.15
CA MET A 126 -0.41 11.92 -11.94
C MET A 126 -1.80 11.34 -11.73
N VAL A 127 -2.00 10.15 -12.28
CA VAL A 127 -3.19 9.34 -12.04
C VAL A 127 -2.76 8.10 -11.28
N GLY A 128 -3.45 7.82 -10.20
CA GLY A 128 -3.15 6.66 -9.35
C GLY A 128 -4.36 5.75 -9.18
N VAL A 129 -4.07 4.48 -8.99
CA VAL A 129 -5.04 3.43 -8.69
C VAL A 129 -4.64 2.79 -7.38
N ILE A 130 -5.59 2.70 -6.45
CA ILE A 130 -5.41 2.06 -5.15
C ILE A 130 -6.29 0.83 -5.09
N THR A 131 -5.72 -0.31 -4.75
CA THR A 131 -6.44 -1.58 -4.60
C THR A 131 -6.19 -2.14 -3.21
N ASP A 132 -7.25 -2.53 -2.50
CA ASP A 132 -7.13 -3.26 -1.23
C ASP A 132 -6.58 -4.67 -1.51
N ILE A 133 -5.47 -5.00 -0.87
CA ILE A 133 -4.80 -6.30 -0.95
C ILE A 133 -4.75 -7.01 0.40
N SER A 134 -5.55 -6.59 1.38
CA SER A 134 -5.54 -7.15 2.74
C SER A 134 -5.85 -8.65 2.73
N ASP A 135 -6.91 -9.06 2.03
CA ASP A 135 -7.28 -10.48 1.89
C ASP A 135 -6.14 -11.30 1.27
N MET A 136 -5.46 -10.76 0.25
CA MET A 136 -4.34 -11.43 -0.42
C MET A 136 -3.12 -11.56 0.53
N LYS A 137 -2.85 -10.55 1.33
CA LYS A 137 -1.79 -10.59 2.35
C LYS A 137 -2.09 -11.64 3.41
N GLU A 138 -3.31 -11.65 3.93
CA GLU A 138 -3.75 -12.61 4.94
C GLU A 138 -3.67 -14.06 4.42
N GLN A 139 -4.16 -14.32 3.20
CA GLN A 139 -4.03 -15.62 2.56
C GLN A 139 -2.58 -16.04 2.38
N THR A 140 -1.73 -15.12 1.93
CA THR A 140 -0.30 -15.37 1.76
C THR A 140 0.38 -15.70 3.08
N ASP A 141 0.05 -14.99 4.15
CA ASP A 141 0.62 -15.23 5.47
C ASP A 141 0.09 -16.53 6.09
N CYS A 142 -1.18 -16.88 5.86
CA CYS A 142 -1.74 -18.16 6.24
C CYS A 142 -1.00 -19.33 5.54
N LEU A 143 -0.80 -19.22 4.22
CA LEU A 143 -0.02 -20.22 3.46
C LEU A 143 1.44 -20.31 3.95
N ARG A 144 2.07 -19.19 4.22
CA ARG A 144 3.44 -19.17 4.77
C ARG A 144 3.51 -19.82 6.14
N GLN A 145 2.50 -19.64 6.99
CA GLN A 145 2.43 -20.31 8.29
C GLN A 145 2.19 -21.81 8.14
N ALA A 146 1.29 -22.24 7.25
CA ALA A 146 1.04 -23.63 6.96
C ALA A 146 2.31 -24.36 6.45
N VAL A 147 3.13 -23.67 5.64
CA VAL A 147 4.43 -24.22 5.15
C VAL A 147 5.47 -24.30 6.26
N LYS A 148 5.34 -23.59 7.38
CA LYS A 148 6.30 -23.65 8.51
C LYS A 148 6.13 -24.90 9.38
N LEU A 149 4.94 -25.47 9.39
CA LEU A 149 4.61 -26.64 10.20
C LEU A 149 4.73 -27.93 9.40
N ASP A 150 5.13 -28.98 10.04
CA ASP A 150 4.99 -30.34 9.53
C ASP A 150 3.52 -30.77 9.65
N ALA A 151 2.94 -31.20 8.53
CA ALA A 151 1.51 -31.46 8.43
C ALA A 151 1.04 -32.65 9.31
N PHE A 152 1.95 -33.53 9.69
CA PHE A 152 1.64 -34.72 10.49
C PHE A 152 1.76 -34.44 11.99
N THR A 153 2.81 -33.76 12.41
CA THR A 153 3.13 -33.54 13.83
C THR A 153 2.62 -32.20 14.38
N GLY A 154 2.32 -31.24 13.50
CA GLY A 154 1.98 -29.85 13.88
C GLY A 154 3.15 -29.07 14.48
N LEU A 155 4.37 -29.62 14.49
CA LEU A 155 5.59 -28.94 14.90
C LEU A 155 6.21 -28.17 13.73
N TYR A 156 7.17 -27.30 14.03
CA TYR A 156 7.93 -26.64 12.98
C TYR A 156 8.66 -27.68 12.10
N ASN A 157 8.54 -27.53 10.78
CA ASN A 157 9.29 -28.38 9.87
C ASN A 157 10.79 -28.11 9.98
N LYS A 158 11.60 -29.03 9.44
CA LYS A 158 13.06 -28.97 9.49
C LYS A 158 13.62 -27.63 8.99
N GLU A 159 13.12 -27.13 7.89
CA GLU A 159 13.62 -25.88 7.26
C GLU A 159 13.36 -24.66 8.14
N HIS A 160 12.15 -24.56 8.66
CA HIS A 160 11.78 -23.44 9.54
C HIS A 160 12.52 -23.51 10.89
N THR A 161 12.72 -24.70 11.45
CA THR A 161 13.49 -24.91 12.68
C THR A 161 14.93 -24.44 12.50
N ILE A 162 15.60 -24.83 11.40
CA ILE A 162 16.98 -24.38 11.11
C ILE A 162 17.05 -22.85 10.98
N LYS A 163 16.06 -22.24 10.33
CA LYS A 163 15.99 -20.78 10.16
C LYS A 163 15.88 -20.10 11.52
N LEU A 164 14.97 -20.54 12.39
CA LEU A 164 14.80 -19.99 13.75
C LEU A 164 16.05 -20.09 14.59
N ILE A 165 16.71 -21.25 14.56
CA ILE A 165 17.98 -21.47 15.29
C ILE A 165 19.04 -20.47 14.77
N THR A 166 19.17 -20.35 13.45
CA THR A 166 20.17 -19.46 12.82
C THR A 166 19.90 -18.00 13.18
N GLU A 167 18.64 -17.56 13.13
CA GLU A 167 18.23 -16.20 13.48
C GLU A 167 18.50 -15.89 14.96
N ASN A 168 18.19 -16.80 15.87
CA ASN A 168 18.45 -16.64 17.30
C ASN A 168 19.95 -16.57 17.59
N LEU A 169 20.76 -17.44 16.98
CA LEU A 169 22.21 -17.41 17.14
C LEU A 169 22.85 -16.09 16.66
N ARG A 170 22.29 -15.49 15.60
CA ARG A 170 22.75 -14.19 15.11
C ARG A 170 22.32 -13.03 15.99
N ARG A 171 21.06 -13.04 16.45
CA ARG A 171 20.49 -11.95 17.26
C ARG A 171 21.14 -11.88 18.64
N GLU A 172 21.41 -13.02 19.23
CA GLU A 172 21.94 -13.13 20.59
C GLU A 172 23.36 -13.74 20.61
N SER A 173 24.20 -13.30 19.68
CA SER A 173 25.55 -13.84 19.49
C SER A 173 26.47 -13.72 20.71
N HIS A 174 26.11 -12.88 21.68
CA HIS A 174 26.84 -12.71 22.96
C HIS A 174 26.40 -13.73 24.04
N MET A 175 25.34 -14.48 23.81
CA MET A 175 24.87 -15.50 24.74
C MET A 175 25.38 -16.89 24.37
N LYS A 176 25.45 -17.78 25.35
CA LYS A 176 25.75 -19.20 25.10
C LYS A 176 24.48 -19.92 24.69
N HIS A 177 24.51 -20.62 23.57
CA HIS A 177 23.40 -21.42 23.05
C HIS A 177 23.76 -22.90 23.08
N ALA A 178 22.79 -23.76 23.38
CA ALA A 178 22.94 -25.21 23.34
C ALA A 178 21.73 -25.84 22.65
N PRO A 179 21.79 -26.16 21.33
CA PRO A 179 20.74 -26.90 20.67
C PRO A 179 20.73 -28.35 21.14
N ILE A 180 19.53 -28.90 21.41
CA ILE A 180 19.34 -30.30 21.78
C ILE A 180 18.61 -30.97 20.60
N MET A 181 19.19 -32.05 20.09
CA MET A 181 18.57 -32.90 19.08
C MET A 181 18.26 -34.27 19.72
N LEU A 182 17.01 -34.69 19.56
CA LEU A 182 16.54 -36.01 20.02
C LEU A 182 16.11 -36.81 18.79
N ASP A 183 16.59 -38.02 18.67
CA ASP A 183 16.11 -38.99 17.70
C ASP A 183 15.32 -40.07 18.49
N ILE A 184 14.22 -40.52 17.92
CA ILE A 184 13.35 -41.53 18.52
C ILE A 184 13.39 -42.73 17.57
N ASP A 185 14.07 -43.76 17.96
CA ASP A 185 14.13 -45.07 17.25
C ASP A 185 12.79 -45.82 17.35
#